data_218530f62f5fc9a49321d97570057945
#
_entry.id   218530f62f5fc9a49321d97570057945
#
_cell.length_a   1.000
_cell.length_b   1.000
_cell.length_c   1.000
_cell.angle_alpha   90.00
_cell.angle_beta   90.00
_cell.angle_gamma   90.00
#
_symmetry.space_group_name_H-M   'P 1'
#
loop_
_entity.id
_entity.type
_entity.pdbx_description
1 polymer ?
#
loop_
_entity_poly.entity_id
_entity_poly.type
_entity_poly.pdbx_seq_one_letter_code
_entity_poly.pdbx_strand_id
1 'polypeptide(L)'
;MPRRGQISKRDVLPDPIYGSKLVTKLVNNIMQDGKKGVAQKIVYDAFEIVKEKTGNDALETFQKALENIMPALEIKARRVGGATYQVPIDVRPDRKQTLGLRWLITYSRARSEKNMCERLANEIIDATNGIGGAVKKREDTHKMAEANKAFAHYRY
;
A
#
# COMPACT_ATOMS: atom_id res chain seq x y z
N MET A 1 2.29 27.46 -0.93
CA MET A 1 3.12 26.24 -0.88
C MET A 1 4.58 26.65 -0.72
N PRO A 2 5.33 26.11 0.25
CA PRO A 2 6.75 26.43 0.41
C PRO A 2 7.55 25.93 -0.80
N ARG A 3 8.29 26.84 -1.44
CA ARG A 3 9.12 26.50 -2.60
C ARG A 3 10.51 25.97 -2.21
N ARG A 4 11.02 26.33 -1.04
CA ARG A 4 12.40 26.03 -0.58
C ARG A 4 12.48 25.47 0.84
N GLY A 5 11.39 25.46 1.60
CA GLY A 5 11.36 24.98 2.98
C GLY A 5 10.97 23.50 3.08
N GLN A 6 11.47 22.83 4.10
CA GLN A 6 10.98 21.50 4.48
C GLN A 6 9.55 21.61 5.01
N ILE A 7 8.65 20.80 4.44
CA ILE A 7 7.28 20.70 4.96
C ILE A 7 7.29 19.68 6.11
N SER A 8 6.86 20.12 7.29
CA SER A 8 6.71 19.21 8.44
C SER A 8 5.65 18.15 8.11
N LYS A 9 6.00 16.88 8.29
CA LYS A 9 5.03 15.79 8.14
C LYS A 9 4.08 15.84 9.31
N ARG A 10 2.76 15.87 9.04
CA ARG A 10 1.74 15.72 10.08
C ARG A 10 1.74 14.27 10.57
N ASP A 11 1.88 14.08 11.86
CA ASP A 11 1.73 12.76 12.46
C ASP A 11 0.24 12.40 12.59
N VAL A 12 -0.06 11.11 12.52
CA VAL A 12 -1.42 10.58 12.56
C VAL A 12 -1.65 9.97 13.93
N LEU A 13 -2.77 10.29 14.57
CA LEU A 13 -3.17 9.67 15.83
C LEU A 13 -3.44 8.16 15.61
N PRO A 14 -3.11 7.31 16.57
CA PRO A 14 -3.42 5.88 16.48
C PRO A 14 -4.94 5.67 16.47
N ASP A 15 -5.35 4.55 15.88
CA ASP A 15 -6.75 4.15 15.84
C ASP A 15 -7.27 3.82 17.26
N PRO A 16 -8.48 4.24 17.62
CA PRO A 16 -8.99 4.06 18.99
C PRO A 16 -9.24 2.58 19.36
N ILE A 17 -9.55 1.70 18.41
CA ILE A 17 -9.84 0.28 18.66
C ILE A 17 -8.55 -0.56 18.63
N TYR A 18 -7.74 -0.40 17.59
CA TYR A 18 -6.54 -1.20 17.36
C TYR A 18 -5.25 -0.55 17.90
N GLY A 19 -5.29 0.69 18.38
CA GLY A 19 -4.11 1.42 18.89
C GLY A 19 -3.00 1.65 17.85
N SER A 20 -3.27 1.39 16.55
CA SER A 20 -2.28 1.35 15.49
C SER A 20 -2.38 2.57 14.55
N LYS A 21 -1.26 3.29 14.37
CA LYS A 21 -1.15 4.36 13.36
C LYS A 21 -1.31 3.82 11.92
N LEU A 22 -0.98 2.54 11.70
CA LEU A 22 -1.10 1.89 10.41
C LEU A 22 -2.56 1.74 9.99
N VAL A 23 -3.43 1.34 10.94
CA VAL A 23 -4.88 1.24 10.72
C VAL A 23 -5.47 2.61 10.40
N THR A 24 -5.08 3.65 11.13
CA THR A 24 -5.52 5.03 10.81
C THR A 24 -5.11 5.46 9.41
N LYS A 25 -3.88 5.12 8.98
CA LYS A 25 -3.43 5.39 7.59
C LYS A 25 -4.26 4.62 6.57
N LEU A 26 -4.63 3.36 6.85
CA LEU A 26 -5.52 2.57 6.00
C LEU A 26 -6.89 3.23 5.87
N VAL A 27 -7.53 3.61 6.99
CA VAL A 27 -8.81 4.33 7.02
C VAL A 27 -8.74 5.61 6.18
N ASN A 28 -7.69 6.42 6.38
CA ASN A 28 -7.51 7.67 5.65
C ASN A 28 -7.35 7.46 4.13
N ASN A 29 -6.76 6.34 3.70
CA ASN A 29 -6.60 6.02 2.28
C ASN A 29 -7.87 5.43 1.65
N ILE A 30 -8.71 4.73 2.42
CA ILE A 30 -10.01 4.22 1.97
C ILE A 30 -11.05 5.34 1.89
N MET A 31 -10.94 6.33 2.77
CA MET A 31 -11.88 7.43 2.87
C MET A 31 -12.05 8.16 1.54
N GLN A 32 -13.31 8.41 1.17
CA GLN A 32 -13.71 9.25 0.04
C GLN A 32 -14.63 10.37 0.56
N ASP A 33 -14.55 11.53 -0.06
CA ASP A 33 -15.39 12.70 0.22
C ASP A 33 -15.40 13.13 1.69
N GLY A 34 -14.33 12.84 2.44
CA GLY A 34 -14.24 13.15 3.87
C GLY A 34 -15.08 12.26 4.79
N LYS A 35 -15.70 11.19 4.27
CA LYS A 35 -16.59 10.29 5.02
C LYS A 35 -15.80 9.30 5.89
N LYS A 36 -15.13 9.80 6.93
CA LYS A 36 -14.24 9.01 7.78
C LYS A 36 -14.96 7.90 8.54
N GLY A 37 -16.15 8.17 9.09
CA GLY A 37 -16.91 7.16 9.86
C GLY A 37 -17.29 5.93 9.00
N VAL A 38 -17.67 6.14 7.74
CA VAL A 38 -17.94 5.06 6.79
C VAL A 38 -16.67 4.25 6.51
N ALA A 39 -15.54 4.92 6.30
CA ALA A 39 -14.26 4.25 6.07
C ALA A 39 -13.79 3.43 7.27
N GLN A 40 -13.98 3.95 8.49
CA GLN A 40 -13.69 3.21 9.73
C GLN A 40 -14.53 1.94 9.83
N LYS A 41 -15.86 2.04 9.60
CA LYS A 41 -16.74 0.89 9.61
C LYS A 41 -16.30 -0.18 8.61
N ILE A 42 -15.99 0.22 7.36
CA ILE A 42 -15.49 -0.72 6.33
C ILE A 42 -14.23 -1.47 6.79
N VAL A 43 -13.28 -0.77 7.44
CA VAL A 43 -12.04 -1.41 7.91
C VAL A 43 -12.32 -2.35 9.07
N TYR A 44 -13.16 -1.97 10.02
CA TYR A 44 -13.48 -2.80 11.16
C TYR A 44 -14.23 -4.05 10.75
N ASP A 45 -15.28 -3.91 9.93
CA ASP A 45 -16.02 -5.05 9.36
C ASP A 45 -15.09 -5.98 8.56
N ALA A 46 -14.15 -5.42 7.80
CA ALA A 46 -13.16 -6.21 7.07
C ALA A 46 -12.22 -7.00 7.99
N PHE A 47 -11.79 -6.41 9.10
CA PHE A 47 -10.94 -7.07 10.08
C PHE A 47 -11.68 -8.19 10.84
N GLU A 48 -12.98 -8.02 11.11
CA GLU A 48 -13.83 -9.08 11.66
C GLU A 48 -13.90 -10.28 10.69
N ILE A 49 -14.15 -10.01 9.41
CA ILE A 49 -14.17 -11.06 8.36
C ILE A 49 -12.81 -11.77 8.26
N VAL A 50 -11.70 -11.04 8.33
CA VAL A 50 -10.35 -11.63 8.33
C VAL A 50 -10.17 -12.56 9.51
N LYS A 51 -10.55 -12.12 10.71
CA LYS A 51 -10.47 -12.93 11.94
C LYS A 51 -11.32 -14.18 11.86
N GLU A 52 -12.56 -14.08 11.36
CA GLU A 52 -13.47 -15.22 11.19
C GLU A 52 -12.91 -16.25 10.20
N LYS A 53 -12.35 -15.79 9.06
CA LYS A 53 -11.87 -16.69 8.01
C LYS A 53 -10.51 -17.31 8.30
N THR A 54 -9.61 -16.57 8.96
CA THR A 54 -8.23 -17.04 9.21
C THR A 54 -8.02 -17.63 10.59
N GLY A 55 -8.89 -17.28 11.56
CA GLY A 55 -8.71 -17.62 12.98
C GLY A 55 -7.54 -16.90 13.67
N ASN A 56 -6.82 -16.04 12.96
CA ASN A 56 -5.67 -15.30 13.46
C ASN A 56 -6.06 -13.87 13.85
N ASP A 57 -5.16 -13.18 14.57
CA ASP A 57 -5.36 -11.75 14.81
C ASP A 57 -5.36 -10.95 13.51
N ALA A 58 -6.40 -10.13 13.34
CA ALA A 58 -6.60 -9.36 12.11
C ALA A 58 -5.49 -8.31 11.89
N LEU A 59 -4.95 -7.73 12.97
CA LEU A 59 -3.88 -6.75 12.89
C LEU A 59 -2.57 -7.38 12.43
N GLU A 60 -2.20 -8.54 12.99
CA GLU A 60 -1.01 -9.28 12.58
C GLU A 60 -1.12 -9.77 11.13
N THR A 61 -2.28 -10.29 10.75
CA THR A 61 -2.57 -10.72 9.37
C THR A 61 -2.44 -9.56 8.40
N PHE A 62 -2.97 -8.38 8.76
CA PHE A 62 -2.84 -7.17 7.95
C PHE A 62 -1.39 -6.68 7.83
N GLN A 63 -0.61 -6.72 8.92
CA GLN A 63 0.80 -6.33 8.88
C GLN A 63 1.60 -7.25 7.96
N LYS A 64 1.40 -8.56 8.06
CA LYS A 64 2.04 -9.54 7.18
C LYS A 64 1.63 -9.36 5.72
N ALA A 65 0.36 -9.12 5.45
CA ALA A 65 -0.13 -8.80 4.11
C ALA A 65 0.57 -7.55 3.54
N LEU A 66 0.68 -6.49 4.36
CA LEU A 66 1.32 -5.26 3.94
C LEU A 66 2.81 -5.45 3.65
N GLU A 67 3.54 -6.23 4.46
CA GLU A 67 4.94 -6.59 4.21
C GLU A 67 5.10 -7.30 2.86
N ASN A 68 4.18 -8.21 2.53
CA ASN A 68 4.16 -8.90 1.26
C ASN A 68 3.83 -7.99 0.06
N ILE A 69 3.15 -6.87 0.26
CA ILE A 69 2.80 -5.91 -0.80
C ILE A 69 3.87 -4.83 -0.97
N MET A 70 4.56 -4.44 0.10
CA MET A 70 5.51 -3.33 0.07
C MET A 70 6.68 -3.58 -0.90
N PRO A 71 6.94 -2.66 -1.88
CA PRO A 71 8.03 -2.81 -2.82
C PRO A 71 9.38 -2.39 -2.21
N ALA A 72 10.44 -3.09 -2.56
CA ALA A 72 11.81 -2.69 -2.27
C ALA A 72 12.34 -1.66 -3.28
N LEU A 73 11.95 -1.81 -4.54
CA LEU A 73 12.39 -1.00 -5.68
C LEU A 73 11.19 -0.34 -6.37
N GLU A 74 11.39 0.85 -6.90
CA GLU A 74 10.47 1.50 -7.84
C GLU A 74 11.26 2.05 -9.04
N ILE A 75 10.55 2.36 -10.13
CA ILE A 75 11.15 2.94 -11.32
C ILE A 75 10.82 4.44 -11.36
N LYS A 76 11.85 5.24 -11.62
CA LYS A 76 11.70 6.67 -11.82
C LYS A 76 12.20 7.06 -13.20
N ALA A 77 11.38 7.77 -13.96
CA ALA A 77 11.78 8.33 -15.23
C ALA A 77 12.80 9.45 -15.03
N ARG A 78 13.93 9.36 -15.73
CA ARG A 78 14.98 10.40 -15.76
C ARG A 78 15.31 10.76 -17.19
N ARG A 79 15.43 12.04 -17.48
CA ARG A 79 15.81 12.54 -18.79
C ARG A 79 17.30 12.82 -18.80
N VAL A 80 18.03 12.14 -19.69
CA VAL A 80 19.48 12.29 -19.86
C VAL A 80 19.77 12.44 -21.36
N GLY A 81 20.41 13.55 -21.76
CA GLY A 81 20.77 13.78 -23.16
C GLY A 81 19.61 13.77 -24.15
N GLY A 82 18.38 14.19 -23.71
CA GLY A 82 17.20 14.20 -24.56
C GLY A 82 16.37 12.91 -24.57
N ALA A 83 16.94 11.78 -24.14
CA ALA A 83 16.23 10.51 -23.97
C ALA A 83 15.71 10.34 -22.53
N THR A 84 14.58 9.67 -22.38
CA THR A 84 14.00 9.34 -21.07
C THR A 84 14.29 7.90 -20.72
N TYR A 85 15.01 7.70 -19.62
CA TYR A 85 15.35 6.37 -19.09
C TYR A 85 14.53 6.06 -17.85
N GLN A 86 14.17 4.81 -17.69
CA GLN A 86 13.51 4.29 -16.48
C GLN A 86 14.59 3.77 -15.53
N VAL A 87 14.85 4.52 -14.47
CA VAL A 87 15.93 4.22 -13.52
C VAL A 87 15.37 3.54 -12.29
N PRO A 88 15.84 2.34 -11.91
CA PRO A 88 15.44 1.69 -10.67
C PRO A 88 16.05 2.40 -9.46
N ILE A 89 15.22 2.67 -8.45
CA ILE A 89 15.63 3.31 -7.20
C ILE A 89 15.08 2.56 -6.00
N ASP A 90 15.83 2.58 -4.88
CA ASP A 90 15.36 2.03 -3.61
C ASP A 90 14.24 2.91 -3.04
N VAL A 91 13.22 2.26 -2.53
CA VAL A 91 12.08 2.96 -1.95
C VAL A 91 12.35 3.23 -0.47
N ARG A 92 12.17 4.49 -0.02
CA ARG A 92 12.28 4.85 1.40
C ARG A 92 11.18 4.17 2.23
N PRO A 93 11.42 3.86 3.53
CA PRO A 93 10.44 3.16 4.37
C PRO A 93 9.04 3.78 4.37
N ASP A 94 8.95 5.11 4.52
CA ASP A 94 7.66 5.83 4.49
C ASP A 94 6.90 5.63 3.18
N ARG A 95 7.65 5.62 2.07
CA ARG A 95 7.08 5.45 0.74
C ARG A 95 6.68 4.01 0.48
N LYS A 96 7.46 3.02 0.97
CA LYS A 96 7.09 1.60 0.93
C LYS A 96 5.70 1.39 1.54
N GLN A 97 5.51 1.92 2.75
CA GLN A 97 4.23 1.84 3.45
C GLN A 97 3.10 2.51 2.67
N THR A 98 3.35 3.71 2.13
CA THR A 98 2.35 4.45 1.36
C THR A 98 1.96 3.71 0.08
N LEU A 99 2.93 3.15 -0.65
CA LEU A 99 2.68 2.37 -1.86
C LEU A 99 1.94 1.08 -1.54
N GLY A 100 2.34 0.36 -0.48
CA GLY A 100 1.68 -0.86 -0.04
C GLY A 100 0.20 -0.62 0.27
N LEU A 101 -0.13 0.39 1.06
CA LEU A 101 -1.52 0.77 1.39
C LEU A 101 -2.31 1.17 0.14
N ARG A 102 -1.71 1.97 -0.75
CA ARG A 102 -2.36 2.40 -1.99
C ARG A 102 -2.66 1.21 -2.90
N TRP A 103 -1.72 0.30 -3.09
CA TRP A 103 -1.94 -0.88 -3.93
C TRP A 103 -2.97 -1.82 -3.33
N LEU A 104 -2.90 -2.09 -2.03
CA LEU A 104 -3.91 -2.88 -1.33
C LEU A 104 -5.32 -2.34 -1.63
N ILE A 105 -5.55 -1.05 -1.45
CA ILE A 105 -6.87 -0.43 -1.66
C ILE A 105 -7.27 -0.44 -3.14
N THR A 106 -6.33 -0.15 -4.05
CA THR A 106 -6.63 -0.12 -5.48
C THR A 106 -7.08 -1.50 -5.96
N TYR A 107 -6.39 -2.55 -5.58
CA TYR A 107 -6.74 -3.91 -5.98
C TYR A 107 -7.94 -4.48 -5.22
N SER A 108 -8.15 -4.08 -3.95
CA SER A 108 -9.42 -4.37 -3.26
C SER A 108 -10.62 -3.78 -4.01
N ARG A 109 -10.53 -2.53 -4.48
CA ARG A 109 -11.61 -1.90 -5.27
C ARG A 109 -11.85 -2.57 -6.62
N ALA A 110 -10.83 -3.18 -7.21
CA ALA A 110 -10.93 -3.89 -8.49
C ALA A 110 -11.53 -5.30 -8.38
N ARG A 111 -11.75 -5.82 -7.18
CA ARG A 111 -12.36 -7.13 -6.94
C ARG A 111 -13.85 -7.13 -7.27
N SER A 112 -14.39 -8.32 -7.52
CA SER A 112 -15.77 -8.53 -7.96
C SER A 112 -16.79 -8.69 -6.84
N GLU A 113 -16.35 -8.82 -5.57
CA GLU A 113 -17.27 -8.96 -4.43
C GLU A 113 -18.18 -7.73 -4.31
N LYS A 114 -19.34 -7.91 -3.68
CA LYS A 114 -20.38 -6.88 -3.59
C LYS A 114 -19.96 -5.72 -2.68
N ASN A 115 -19.49 -6.02 -1.48
CA ASN A 115 -19.19 -5.03 -0.44
C ASN A 115 -17.70 -4.72 -0.35
N MET A 116 -17.35 -3.46 -0.05
CA MET A 116 -15.95 -3.05 0.07
C MET A 116 -15.24 -3.74 1.26
N CYS A 117 -15.95 -4.05 2.35
CA CYS A 117 -15.39 -4.79 3.49
C CYS A 117 -14.96 -6.20 3.08
N GLU A 118 -15.77 -6.92 2.29
CA GLU A 118 -15.43 -8.24 1.76
C GLU A 118 -14.25 -8.19 0.79
N ARG A 119 -14.24 -7.20 -0.11
CA ARG A 119 -13.14 -6.97 -1.06
C ARG A 119 -11.82 -6.75 -0.33
N LEU A 120 -11.84 -5.89 0.70
CA LEU A 120 -10.65 -5.58 1.49
C LEU A 120 -10.18 -6.80 2.29
N ALA A 121 -11.09 -7.50 2.95
CA ALA A 121 -10.77 -8.70 3.73
C ALA A 121 -10.14 -9.80 2.85
N ASN A 122 -10.75 -10.09 1.71
CA ASN A 122 -10.23 -11.12 0.80
C ASN A 122 -8.86 -10.73 0.20
N GLU A 123 -8.65 -9.45 -0.16
CA GLU A 123 -7.34 -9.00 -0.64
C GLU A 123 -6.25 -9.08 0.46
N ILE A 124 -6.59 -8.81 1.73
CA ILE A 124 -5.68 -8.97 2.86
C ILE A 124 -5.30 -10.46 3.03
N ILE A 125 -6.29 -11.36 2.98
CA ILE A 125 -6.07 -12.81 3.12
C ILE A 125 -5.18 -13.33 1.97
N ASP A 126 -5.51 -12.96 0.72
CA ASP A 126 -4.75 -13.35 -0.45
C ASP A 126 -3.31 -12.83 -0.37
N ALA A 127 -3.13 -11.56 0.01
CA ALA A 127 -1.81 -10.95 0.17
C ALA A 127 -0.97 -11.60 1.29
N THR A 128 -1.61 -12.04 2.38
CA THR A 128 -0.92 -12.79 3.46
C THR A 128 -0.36 -14.12 2.95
N ASN A 129 -1.06 -14.74 1.99
CA ASN A 129 -0.64 -15.97 1.33
C ASN A 129 0.31 -15.74 0.14
N GLY A 130 0.71 -14.49 -0.12
CA GLY A 130 1.59 -14.14 -1.23
C GLY A 130 0.95 -14.14 -2.60
N ILE A 131 -0.38 -14.11 -2.67
CA ILE A 131 -1.19 -14.06 -3.88
C ILE A 131 -2.03 -12.77 -3.90
N GLY A 132 -2.78 -12.56 -4.97
CA GLY A 132 -3.65 -11.39 -5.09
C GLY A 132 -3.08 -10.29 -5.98
N GLY A 133 -3.93 -9.33 -6.32
CA GLY A 133 -3.61 -8.26 -7.27
C GLY A 133 -2.52 -7.31 -6.77
N ALA A 134 -2.54 -6.99 -5.48
CA ALA A 134 -1.56 -6.08 -4.86
C ALA A 134 -0.15 -6.70 -4.84
N VAL A 135 -0.04 -7.98 -4.53
CA VAL A 135 1.24 -8.73 -4.56
C VAL A 135 1.76 -8.83 -5.99
N LYS A 136 0.91 -9.15 -6.95
CA LYS A 136 1.26 -9.18 -8.37
C LYS A 136 1.81 -7.82 -8.84
N LYS A 137 1.21 -6.71 -8.39
CA LYS A 137 1.70 -5.36 -8.72
C LYS A 137 3.11 -5.11 -8.19
N ARG A 138 3.43 -5.58 -6.96
CA ARG A 138 4.79 -5.53 -6.44
C ARG A 138 5.75 -6.30 -7.33
N GLU A 139 5.39 -7.55 -7.71
CA GLU A 139 6.23 -8.39 -8.57
C GLU A 139 6.46 -7.76 -9.93
N ASP A 140 5.42 -7.23 -10.57
CA ASP A 140 5.54 -6.54 -11.84
C ASP A 140 6.46 -5.31 -11.75
N THR A 141 6.37 -4.56 -10.64
CA THR A 141 7.25 -3.42 -10.38
C THR A 141 8.70 -3.86 -10.20
N HIS A 142 8.94 -4.96 -9.48
CA HIS A 142 10.29 -5.51 -9.29
C HIS A 142 10.85 -6.07 -10.61
N LYS A 143 10.05 -6.78 -11.41
CA LYS A 143 10.45 -7.25 -12.75
C LYS A 143 10.84 -6.10 -13.67
N MET A 144 10.06 -5.02 -13.67
CA MET A 144 10.41 -3.81 -14.42
C MET A 144 11.71 -3.17 -13.93
N ALA A 145 11.93 -3.13 -12.62
CA ALA A 145 13.15 -2.59 -12.03
C ALA A 145 14.38 -3.44 -12.40
N GLU A 146 14.24 -4.75 -12.42
CA GLU A 146 15.29 -5.69 -12.82
C GLU A 146 15.61 -5.57 -14.31
N ALA A 147 14.61 -5.50 -15.18
CA ALA A 147 14.79 -5.30 -16.61
C ALA A 147 15.53 -3.98 -16.94
N ASN A 148 15.35 -2.95 -16.11
CA ASN A 148 16.01 -1.64 -16.26
C ASN A 148 17.28 -1.50 -15.41
N LYS A 149 17.80 -2.57 -14.84
CA LYS A 149 18.99 -2.57 -13.96
C LYS A 149 20.23 -1.95 -14.63
N ALA A 150 20.36 -2.09 -15.93
CA ALA A 150 21.46 -1.49 -16.71
C ALA A 150 21.53 0.04 -16.60
N PHE A 151 20.41 0.71 -16.32
CA PHE A 151 20.32 2.16 -16.15
C PHE A 151 20.48 2.64 -14.69
N ALA A 152 20.80 1.75 -13.77
CA ALA A 152 20.96 2.08 -12.35
C ALA A 152 22.06 3.14 -12.09
N HIS A 153 23.06 3.23 -12.96
CA HIS A 153 24.14 4.23 -12.86
C HIS A 153 23.67 5.68 -13.12
N TYR A 154 22.48 5.88 -13.68
CA TYR A 154 21.84 7.21 -13.80
C TYR A 154 21.11 7.64 -12.51
N ARG A 155 21.35 6.96 -11.40
CA ARG A 155 20.85 7.27 -10.08
C ARG A 155 21.65 8.44 -9.48
N TYR A 156 21.07 9.64 -9.48
CA TYR A 156 21.65 10.83 -8.83
C TYR A 156 20.72 11.34 -7.74
#